data_300dd1944bccef787002a8a44e6a6f2d
#
_entry.id   300dd1944bccef787002a8a44e6a6f2d
#
_cell.length_a   1.000
_cell.length_b   1.000
_cell.length_c   1.000
_cell.angle_alpha   90.00
_cell.angle_beta   90.00
_cell.angle_gamma   90.00
#
_symmetry.space_group_name_H-M   'P 1'
#
loop_
_entity.id
_entity.type
_entity.pdbx_description
1 polymer ?
#
loop_
_entity_poly.entity_id
_entity_poly.type
_entity_poly.pdbx_seq_one_letter_code
_entity_poly.pdbx_strand_id
1 'polypeptide(L)'
;MAQHSEPAEDTAYDVVICGAGVGGLTLAAVLGRQGRRVLLVEKQRRFRMMHKGELIQPSSLTVLDELGLLPHLYAAGALKVNALACRTADGADLVTLDYGLITGAYRHGLVQSYKDMLDTLADRLGPTVTFWRGTRVEDLIRDDTGRITGVSLNREGTPCRVAAALTVACDGHASRLRDAAGIQVAMHRYDHQLVGFEIEKTPPLGPDMNAHLTRHGLRALFELPGHRARLYVQIPVGSFREVGRAGVAGWTEGILRTMPAFDAIAEPLKDCLDTVQVLSAWRFVAPFWSRPGFALLGDAAHCVHPMVGQGMNSAIGDAWSLGSELAEEPAGGRPLGPAEVDDALRRYEAVRRPRLEFVSRLSHNLATLLTTTSRTGRLLRPSLLRRNQSNVRLRRHITQNVAGLTAQPFRARDWISASGLLPRPSGRPLPARAEEIHP
;
A
#
# COMPACT_ATOMS: atom_id res chain seq x y z
N MET A 1 -11.20 28.41 -0.73
CA MET A 1 -12.04 27.85 0.36
C MET A 1 -13.45 27.68 -0.20
N ALA A 2 -13.77 26.48 -0.71
CA ALA A 2 -15.13 26.15 -1.12
C ALA A 2 -15.93 25.82 0.14
N GLN A 3 -16.96 26.61 0.42
CA GLN A 3 -17.95 26.33 1.44
C GLN A 3 -18.76 25.13 0.96
N HIS A 4 -18.53 23.96 1.55
CA HIS A 4 -19.42 22.82 1.37
C HIS A 4 -20.69 23.09 2.15
N SER A 5 -21.79 23.33 1.42
CA SER A 5 -23.14 23.47 1.96
C SER A 5 -23.49 22.22 2.81
N GLU A 6 -24.07 22.47 3.98
CA GLU A 6 -24.64 21.41 4.82
C GLU A 6 -25.80 20.72 4.07
N PRO A 7 -25.77 19.42 3.87
CA PRO A 7 -26.95 18.72 3.35
C PRO A 7 -27.97 18.56 4.46
N ALA A 8 -29.24 18.66 4.10
CA ALA A 8 -30.36 18.37 4.97
C ALA A 8 -30.33 16.96 5.53
N GLU A 9 -30.85 16.71 6.73
CA GLU A 9 -30.84 15.42 7.45
C GLU A 9 -31.43 14.21 6.70
N ASP A 10 -32.06 14.42 5.54
CA ASP A 10 -32.72 13.40 4.71
C ASP A 10 -32.02 13.08 3.37
N THR A 11 -30.74 13.46 3.21
CA THR A 11 -30.04 13.22 1.94
C THR A 11 -29.57 11.76 1.86
N ALA A 12 -30.26 10.93 1.10
CA ALA A 12 -29.81 9.58 0.79
C ALA A 12 -28.61 9.62 -0.17
N TYR A 13 -27.50 8.96 0.20
CA TYR A 13 -26.34 8.78 -0.66
C TYR A 13 -26.43 7.46 -1.42
N ASP A 14 -25.81 7.40 -2.59
CA ASP A 14 -25.64 6.13 -3.31
C ASP A 14 -24.65 5.24 -2.55
N VAL A 15 -23.52 5.86 -2.11
CA VAL A 15 -22.47 5.13 -1.40
C VAL A 15 -21.95 5.96 -0.21
N VAL A 16 -21.84 5.32 0.96
CA VAL A 16 -21.08 5.83 2.10
C VAL A 16 -19.75 5.10 2.23
N ILE A 17 -18.64 5.83 2.22
CA ILE A 17 -17.28 5.31 2.36
C ILE A 17 -16.76 5.67 3.74
N CYS A 18 -16.43 4.68 4.55
CA CYS A 18 -16.01 4.83 5.93
C CYS A 18 -14.48 4.69 6.06
N GLY A 19 -13.77 5.82 6.05
CA GLY A 19 -12.33 5.95 6.10
C GLY A 19 -11.72 6.55 4.84
N ALA A 20 -11.00 7.66 4.99
CA ALA A 20 -10.32 8.38 3.91
C ALA A 20 -8.82 8.00 3.81
N GLY A 21 -8.49 6.72 3.94
CA GLY A 21 -7.22 6.19 3.48
C GLY A 21 -7.16 6.19 1.96
N VAL A 22 -6.03 5.75 1.39
CA VAL A 22 -5.83 5.73 -0.07
C VAL A 22 -6.95 4.99 -0.81
N GLY A 23 -7.41 3.84 -0.30
CA GLY A 23 -8.50 3.08 -0.92
C GLY A 23 -9.82 3.84 -0.92
N GLY A 24 -10.20 4.45 0.22
CA GLY A 24 -11.44 5.23 0.33
C GLY A 24 -11.43 6.48 -0.55
N LEU A 25 -10.32 7.22 -0.58
CA LEU A 25 -10.15 8.38 -1.45
C LEU A 25 -10.18 7.99 -2.95
N THR A 26 -9.50 6.90 -3.31
CA THR A 26 -9.52 6.39 -4.70
C THR A 26 -10.95 5.97 -5.10
N LEU A 27 -11.67 5.25 -4.22
CA LEU A 27 -13.05 4.85 -4.50
C LEU A 27 -13.97 6.07 -4.65
N ALA A 28 -13.82 7.06 -3.76
CA ALA A 28 -14.58 8.31 -3.85
C ALA A 28 -14.31 9.05 -5.17
N ALA A 29 -13.05 9.08 -5.62
CA ALA A 29 -12.70 9.68 -6.91
C ALA A 29 -13.31 8.91 -8.10
N VAL A 30 -13.27 7.56 -8.09
CA VAL A 30 -13.89 6.72 -9.13
C VAL A 30 -15.39 6.96 -9.19
N LEU A 31 -16.09 6.84 -8.08
CA LEU A 31 -17.55 6.99 -8.01
C LEU A 31 -18.00 8.42 -8.30
N GLY A 32 -17.22 9.42 -7.85
CA GLY A 32 -17.47 10.83 -8.14
C GLY A 32 -17.42 11.13 -9.65
N ARG A 33 -16.49 10.53 -10.39
CA ARG A 33 -16.42 10.65 -11.87
C ARG A 33 -17.60 9.97 -12.57
N GLN A 34 -18.23 8.98 -11.95
CA GLN A 34 -19.44 8.33 -12.43
C GLN A 34 -20.72 9.11 -12.08
N GLY A 35 -20.58 10.26 -11.40
CA GLY A 35 -21.71 11.09 -10.99
C GLY A 35 -22.50 10.52 -9.80
N ARG A 36 -21.99 9.51 -9.08
CA ARG A 36 -22.61 8.94 -7.90
C ARG A 36 -22.55 9.93 -6.73
N ARG A 37 -23.63 9.99 -5.93
CA ARG A 37 -23.65 10.78 -4.68
C ARG A 37 -22.92 10.00 -3.59
N VAL A 38 -21.73 10.46 -3.23
CA VAL A 38 -20.85 9.78 -2.28
C VAL A 38 -20.69 10.60 -1.01
N LEU A 39 -20.85 9.97 0.14
CA LEU A 39 -20.38 10.49 1.41
C LEU A 39 -19.09 9.76 1.80
N LEU A 40 -17.98 10.50 1.87
CA LEU A 40 -16.71 10.01 2.41
C LEU A 40 -16.57 10.52 3.85
N VAL A 41 -16.31 9.62 4.80
CA VAL A 41 -16.21 9.94 6.23
C VAL A 41 -14.82 9.60 6.75
N GLU A 42 -14.19 10.52 7.48
CA GLU A 42 -12.88 10.32 8.11
C GLU A 42 -12.89 10.85 9.56
N LYS A 43 -12.44 10.00 10.50
CA LYS A 43 -12.37 10.36 11.94
C LYS A 43 -11.32 11.44 12.26
N GLN A 44 -10.27 11.55 11.45
CA GLN A 44 -9.23 12.56 11.62
C GLN A 44 -9.64 13.87 10.93
N ARG A 45 -9.42 14.99 11.60
CA ARG A 45 -9.63 16.33 10.98
C ARG A 45 -8.56 16.64 9.93
N ARG A 46 -7.34 16.13 10.11
CA ARG A 46 -6.19 16.28 9.19
C ARG A 46 -5.48 14.95 9.04
N PHE A 47 -4.96 14.65 7.87
CA PHE A 47 -4.11 13.49 7.67
C PHE A 47 -2.83 13.62 8.49
N ARG A 48 -2.42 12.51 9.11
CA ARG A 48 -1.20 12.47 9.91
C ARG A 48 -0.03 12.02 9.06
N MET A 49 1.16 12.50 9.39
CA MET A 49 2.40 11.95 8.86
C MET A 49 2.55 10.51 9.36
N MET A 50 2.66 9.57 8.42
CA MET A 50 2.85 8.15 8.71
C MET A 50 3.95 7.59 7.83
N HIS A 51 4.85 6.82 8.43
CA HIS A 51 5.94 6.14 7.73
C HIS A 51 5.42 4.83 7.12
N LYS A 52 4.61 4.92 6.09
CA LYS A 52 4.06 3.77 5.35
C LYS A 52 3.47 4.22 4.02
N GLY A 53 3.31 3.27 3.07
CA GLY A 53 2.54 3.51 1.86
C GLY A 53 3.18 4.55 0.93
N GLU A 54 4.50 4.55 0.80
CA GLU A 54 5.22 5.53 -0.03
C GLU A 54 5.42 5.07 -1.48
N LEU A 55 5.52 3.76 -1.73
CA LEU A 55 5.76 3.21 -3.06
C LEU A 55 4.45 2.96 -3.82
N ILE A 56 4.26 3.70 -4.90
CA ILE A 56 3.17 3.51 -5.86
C ILE A 56 3.71 2.61 -6.98
N GLN A 57 3.12 1.43 -7.12
CA GLN A 57 3.51 0.42 -8.10
C GLN A 57 2.95 0.73 -9.51
N PRO A 58 3.56 0.22 -10.58
CA PRO A 58 3.11 0.44 -11.96
C PRO A 58 1.61 0.20 -12.21
N SER A 59 1.03 -0.84 -11.61
CA SER A 59 -0.41 -1.10 -11.73
C SER A 59 -1.28 0.02 -11.17
N SER A 60 -0.85 0.64 -10.08
CA SER A 60 -1.57 1.76 -9.46
C SER A 60 -1.36 3.06 -10.23
N LEU A 61 -0.21 3.23 -10.90
CA LEU A 61 0.02 4.39 -11.77
C LEU A 61 -0.99 4.42 -12.92
N THR A 62 -1.32 3.26 -13.51
CA THR A 62 -2.36 3.16 -14.53
C THR A 62 -3.71 3.67 -14.00
N VAL A 63 -4.13 3.23 -12.82
CA VAL A 63 -5.39 3.67 -12.21
C VAL A 63 -5.38 5.17 -11.92
N LEU A 64 -4.28 5.68 -11.36
CA LEU A 64 -4.16 7.10 -11.00
C LEU A 64 -4.11 8.00 -12.25
N ASP A 65 -3.53 7.51 -13.34
CA ASP A 65 -3.52 8.20 -14.63
C ASP A 65 -4.92 8.26 -15.26
N GLU A 66 -5.63 7.14 -15.30
CA GLU A 66 -7.01 7.08 -15.76
C GLU A 66 -7.95 8.00 -14.95
N LEU A 67 -7.64 8.20 -13.67
CA LEU A 67 -8.33 9.17 -12.82
C LEU A 67 -7.87 10.62 -13.03
N GLY A 68 -6.84 10.87 -13.86
CA GLY A 68 -6.25 12.19 -14.07
C GLY A 68 -5.48 12.72 -12.86
N LEU A 69 -5.11 11.83 -11.91
CA LEU A 69 -4.44 12.22 -10.66
C LEU A 69 -2.92 12.19 -10.75
N LEU A 70 -2.37 11.44 -11.73
CA LEU A 70 -0.94 11.24 -11.86
C LEU A 70 -0.15 12.54 -12.09
N PRO A 71 -0.60 13.50 -12.95
CA PRO A 71 0.08 14.79 -13.12
C PRO A 71 0.17 15.59 -11.82
N HIS A 72 -0.83 15.48 -10.94
CA HIS A 72 -0.85 16.17 -9.66
C HIS A 72 0.13 15.57 -8.65
N LEU A 73 0.35 14.25 -8.70
CA LEU A 73 1.39 13.60 -7.88
C LEU A 73 2.79 14.04 -8.31
N TYR A 74 3.05 14.15 -9.61
CA TYR A 74 4.31 14.70 -10.11
C TYR A 74 4.49 16.17 -9.69
N ALA A 75 3.45 16.99 -9.83
CA ALA A 75 3.49 18.38 -9.37
C ALA A 75 3.72 18.53 -7.86
N ALA A 76 3.27 17.55 -7.06
CA ALA A 76 3.55 17.44 -5.62
C ALA A 76 4.95 16.84 -5.32
N GLY A 77 5.79 16.65 -6.36
CA GLY A 77 7.18 16.25 -6.21
C GLY A 77 7.44 14.74 -6.17
N ALA A 78 6.49 13.88 -6.55
CA ALA A 78 6.69 12.43 -6.56
C ALA A 78 7.93 12.04 -7.39
N LEU A 79 8.79 11.17 -6.86
CA LEU A 79 10.04 10.73 -7.49
C LEU A 79 9.86 9.38 -8.18
N LYS A 80 10.47 9.23 -9.36
CA LYS A 80 10.49 7.94 -10.06
C LYS A 80 11.39 6.94 -9.36
N VAL A 81 10.92 5.69 -9.26
CA VAL A 81 11.67 4.53 -8.78
C VAL A 81 11.92 3.58 -9.93
N ASN A 82 13.19 3.34 -10.25
CA ASN A 82 13.57 2.48 -11.36
C ASN A 82 13.64 1.00 -10.97
N ALA A 83 14.02 0.70 -9.74
CA ALA A 83 14.18 -0.67 -9.29
C ALA A 83 14.00 -0.83 -7.77
N LEU A 84 13.72 -2.06 -7.35
CA LEU A 84 13.82 -2.52 -5.97
C LEU A 84 15.10 -3.36 -5.87
N ALA A 85 16.13 -2.81 -5.25
CA ALA A 85 17.44 -3.45 -5.14
C ALA A 85 17.64 -4.09 -3.76
N CYS A 86 18.14 -5.32 -3.75
CA CYS A 86 18.54 -6.02 -2.54
C CYS A 86 20.07 -6.10 -2.53
N ARG A 87 20.69 -5.62 -1.46
CA ARG A 87 22.14 -5.47 -1.32
C ARG A 87 22.65 -6.09 -0.02
N THR A 88 23.93 -6.31 0.06
CA THR A 88 24.63 -6.63 1.33
C THR A 88 24.79 -5.37 2.19
N ALA A 89 25.26 -5.55 3.43
CA ALA A 89 25.49 -4.42 4.34
C ALA A 89 26.56 -3.43 3.84
N ASP A 90 27.53 -3.92 3.07
CA ASP A 90 28.60 -3.16 2.42
C ASP A 90 28.21 -2.58 1.04
N GLY A 91 26.94 -2.78 0.62
CA GLY A 91 26.39 -2.21 -0.60
C GLY A 91 26.51 -3.06 -1.86
N ALA A 92 27.11 -4.27 -1.81
CA ALA A 92 27.22 -5.15 -2.98
C ALA A 92 25.85 -5.70 -3.40
N ASP A 93 25.59 -5.73 -4.71
CA ASP A 93 24.32 -6.18 -5.27
C ASP A 93 24.07 -7.68 -5.05
N LEU A 94 22.86 -8.02 -4.66
CA LEU A 94 22.37 -9.39 -4.53
C LEU A 94 21.32 -9.73 -5.60
N VAL A 95 20.27 -8.93 -5.69
CA VAL A 95 19.25 -9.05 -6.74
C VAL A 95 18.56 -7.69 -6.93
N THR A 96 18.26 -7.35 -8.18
CA THR A 96 17.56 -6.12 -8.56
C THR A 96 16.32 -6.46 -9.36
N LEU A 97 15.16 -6.05 -8.85
CA LEU A 97 13.88 -6.11 -9.55
C LEU A 97 13.73 -4.80 -10.34
N ASP A 98 14.24 -4.79 -11.57
CA ASP A 98 14.26 -3.64 -12.46
C ASP A 98 12.90 -3.51 -13.17
N TYR A 99 12.19 -2.41 -12.96
CA TYR A 99 10.95 -2.11 -13.66
C TYR A 99 11.15 -1.93 -15.17
N GLY A 100 12.37 -1.67 -15.62
CA GLY A 100 12.72 -1.70 -17.06
C GLY A 100 12.50 -3.05 -17.74
N LEU A 101 12.40 -4.16 -16.98
CA LEU A 101 12.14 -5.50 -17.51
C LEU A 101 10.66 -5.81 -17.75
N ILE A 102 9.72 -5.03 -17.17
CA ILE A 102 8.28 -5.27 -17.32
C ILE A 102 7.74 -4.66 -18.60
N THR A 103 6.55 -5.11 -18.98
CA THR A 103 5.75 -4.52 -20.07
C THR A 103 4.58 -3.74 -19.47
N GLY A 104 4.09 -2.73 -20.15
CA GLY A 104 2.98 -1.87 -19.71
C GLY A 104 3.29 -0.39 -19.95
N ALA A 105 2.33 0.46 -19.65
CA ALA A 105 2.44 1.92 -19.83
C ALA A 105 3.52 2.52 -18.90
N TYR A 106 3.63 1.98 -17.68
CA TYR A 106 4.57 2.47 -16.67
C TYR A 106 5.64 1.41 -16.38
N ARG A 107 6.90 1.73 -16.70
CA ARG A 107 8.07 0.90 -16.44
C ARG A 107 8.91 1.46 -15.29
N HIS A 108 8.25 2.06 -14.32
CA HIS A 108 8.81 2.62 -13.09
C HIS A 108 7.73 2.63 -12.00
N GLY A 109 8.13 2.70 -10.75
CA GLY A 109 7.27 3.07 -9.63
C GLY A 109 7.35 4.57 -9.36
N LEU A 110 6.54 5.08 -8.41
CA LEU A 110 6.71 6.40 -7.84
C LEU A 110 6.85 6.30 -6.32
N VAL A 111 7.65 7.18 -5.75
CA VAL A 111 7.69 7.41 -4.30
C VAL A 111 7.09 8.79 -4.00
N GLN A 112 6.17 8.80 -3.04
CA GLN A 112 5.56 10.00 -2.49
C GLN A 112 5.31 9.80 -0.99
N SER A 113 5.35 10.86 -0.18
CA SER A 113 4.92 10.73 1.21
C SER A 113 3.44 10.35 1.27
N TYR A 114 3.08 9.47 2.20
CA TYR A 114 1.70 8.99 2.32
C TYR A 114 0.70 10.13 2.57
N LYS A 115 1.09 11.09 3.40
CA LYS A 115 0.26 12.26 3.70
C LYS A 115 0.02 13.12 2.45
N ASP A 116 1.08 13.45 1.71
CA ASP A 116 0.99 14.32 0.52
C ASP A 116 0.15 13.65 -0.57
N MET A 117 0.25 12.32 -0.70
CA MET A 117 -0.61 11.55 -1.59
C MET A 117 -2.09 11.63 -1.16
N LEU A 118 -2.41 11.47 0.12
CA LEU A 118 -3.79 11.59 0.61
C LEU A 118 -4.34 13.00 0.42
N ASP A 119 -3.54 14.04 0.67
CA ASP A 119 -3.93 15.43 0.44
C ASP A 119 -4.20 15.67 -1.05
N THR A 120 -3.31 15.21 -1.95
CA THR A 120 -3.48 15.32 -3.41
C THR A 120 -4.78 14.65 -3.88
N LEU A 121 -5.08 13.44 -3.39
CA LEU A 121 -6.31 12.74 -3.73
C LEU A 121 -7.55 13.46 -3.19
N ALA A 122 -7.50 13.95 -1.96
CA ALA A 122 -8.62 14.62 -1.31
C ALA A 122 -8.96 15.96 -1.96
N ASP A 123 -7.95 16.71 -2.42
CA ASP A 123 -8.12 18.01 -3.09
C ASP A 123 -8.72 17.89 -4.51
N ARG A 124 -8.81 16.67 -5.05
CA ARG A 124 -9.28 16.37 -6.42
C ARG A 124 -10.59 15.59 -6.45
N LEU A 125 -11.28 15.47 -5.32
CA LEU A 125 -12.60 14.87 -5.28
C LEU A 125 -13.60 15.72 -6.07
N GLY A 126 -14.47 15.05 -6.84
CA GLY A 126 -15.49 15.70 -7.67
C GLY A 126 -16.64 16.30 -6.82
N PRO A 127 -17.49 17.14 -7.45
CA PRO A 127 -18.55 17.88 -6.75
C PRO A 127 -19.67 16.99 -6.18
N THR A 128 -19.80 15.75 -6.63
CA THR A 128 -20.78 14.78 -6.13
C THR A 128 -20.27 14.03 -4.89
N VAL A 129 -19.04 14.31 -4.44
CA VAL A 129 -18.45 13.71 -3.23
C VAL A 129 -18.51 14.70 -2.08
N THR A 130 -19.30 14.38 -1.08
CA THR A 130 -19.30 15.09 0.20
C THR A 130 -18.24 14.47 1.10
N PHE A 131 -17.32 15.27 1.65
CA PHE A 131 -16.25 14.77 2.50
C PHE A 131 -16.36 15.32 3.93
N TRP A 132 -16.73 14.45 4.89
CA TRP A 132 -16.81 14.79 6.31
C TRP A 132 -15.56 14.34 7.06
N ARG A 133 -14.76 15.29 7.46
CA ARG A 133 -13.59 15.08 8.34
C ARG A 133 -13.99 15.26 9.81
N GLY A 134 -13.23 14.66 10.74
CA GLY A 134 -13.54 14.74 12.18
C GLY A 134 -14.81 13.98 12.57
N THR A 135 -15.33 13.13 11.69
CA THR A 135 -16.58 12.38 11.84
C THR A 135 -16.27 10.90 12.03
N ARG A 136 -16.78 10.32 13.10
CA ARG A 136 -16.57 8.90 13.40
C ARG A 136 -17.80 8.08 13.04
N VAL A 137 -17.61 7.01 12.29
CA VAL A 137 -18.62 5.97 12.11
C VAL A 137 -18.66 5.12 13.37
N GLU A 138 -19.84 4.94 13.95
CA GLU A 138 -20.04 4.21 15.19
C GLU A 138 -20.55 2.80 14.95
N ASP A 139 -21.57 2.65 14.07
CA ASP A 139 -22.16 1.32 13.79
C ASP A 139 -22.85 1.30 12.41
N LEU A 140 -23.26 0.09 12.00
CA LEU A 140 -24.01 -0.18 10.79
C LEU A 140 -25.53 -0.12 11.09
N ILE A 141 -26.29 0.48 10.17
CA ILE A 141 -27.76 0.45 10.20
C ILE A 141 -28.25 -0.70 9.33
N ARG A 142 -29.21 -1.46 9.84
CA ARG A 142 -29.81 -2.60 9.14
C ARG A 142 -31.33 -2.41 9.03
N ASP A 143 -31.89 -2.98 7.96
CA ASP A 143 -33.33 -3.18 7.86
C ASP A 143 -33.77 -4.51 8.51
N ASP A 144 -35.09 -4.77 8.46
CA ASP A 144 -35.69 -5.96 9.05
C ASP A 144 -35.23 -7.28 8.39
N THR A 145 -34.64 -7.20 7.20
CA THR A 145 -34.06 -8.37 6.49
C THR A 145 -32.61 -8.62 6.90
N GLY A 146 -32.01 -7.71 7.69
CA GLY A 146 -30.59 -7.73 8.06
C GLY A 146 -29.67 -7.10 7.01
N ARG A 147 -30.19 -6.53 5.93
CA ARG A 147 -29.43 -5.77 4.94
C ARG A 147 -28.89 -4.50 5.55
N ILE A 148 -27.64 -4.15 5.24
CA ILE A 148 -27.03 -2.91 5.66
C ILE A 148 -27.53 -1.79 4.74
N THR A 149 -28.15 -0.77 5.34
CA THR A 149 -28.83 0.35 4.65
C THR A 149 -28.24 1.71 4.99
N GLY A 150 -27.13 1.73 5.76
CA GLY A 150 -26.44 2.95 6.13
C GLY A 150 -25.58 2.80 7.37
N VAL A 151 -25.23 3.95 7.95
CA VAL A 151 -24.35 4.04 9.13
C VAL A 151 -24.87 5.03 10.16
N SER A 152 -24.60 4.77 11.43
CA SER A 152 -24.66 5.75 12.51
C SER A 152 -23.29 6.41 12.68
N LEU A 153 -23.29 7.71 12.88
CA LEU A 153 -22.10 8.56 12.90
C LEU A 153 -22.12 9.46 14.13
N ASN A 154 -20.94 9.87 14.57
CA ASN A 154 -20.79 10.98 15.49
C ASN A 154 -20.00 12.09 14.79
N ARG A 155 -20.65 13.20 14.50
CA ARG A 155 -20.07 14.38 13.88
C ARG A 155 -19.95 15.49 14.91
N GLU A 156 -18.73 15.78 15.32
CA GLU A 156 -18.42 16.85 16.30
C GLU A 156 -19.20 16.75 17.62
N GLY A 157 -19.47 15.53 18.08
CA GLY A 157 -20.24 15.26 19.29
C GLY A 157 -21.74 15.03 19.04
N THR A 158 -22.25 15.30 17.85
CA THR A 158 -23.66 15.13 17.49
C THR A 158 -23.89 13.79 16.79
N PRO A 159 -24.70 12.87 17.36
CA PRO A 159 -25.09 11.64 16.68
C PRO A 159 -25.96 11.96 15.45
N CYS A 160 -25.69 11.30 14.34
CA CYS A 160 -26.53 11.37 13.14
C CYS A 160 -26.59 10.01 12.44
N ARG A 161 -27.59 9.82 11.58
CA ARG A 161 -27.79 8.60 10.78
C ARG A 161 -27.78 8.98 9.31
N VAL A 162 -27.09 8.19 8.51
CA VAL A 162 -27.01 8.39 7.06
C VAL A 162 -27.43 7.11 6.35
N ALA A 163 -28.43 7.23 5.49
CA ALA A 163 -28.88 6.15 4.62
C ALA A 163 -28.04 6.09 3.33
N ALA A 164 -27.76 4.88 2.88
CA ALA A 164 -27.06 4.64 1.61
C ALA A 164 -27.42 3.26 1.03
N ALA A 165 -27.42 3.16 -0.30
CA ALA A 165 -27.60 1.88 -0.99
C ALA A 165 -26.43 0.92 -0.74
N LEU A 166 -25.20 1.47 -0.57
CA LEU A 166 -23.97 0.74 -0.28
C LEU A 166 -23.15 1.43 0.81
N THR A 167 -22.71 0.69 1.80
CA THR A 167 -21.70 1.10 2.78
C THR A 167 -20.39 0.38 2.52
N VAL A 168 -19.26 1.12 2.40
CA VAL A 168 -17.93 0.55 2.17
C VAL A 168 -17.02 0.84 3.35
N ALA A 169 -16.54 -0.20 4.03
CA ALA A 169 -15.58 -0.09 5.12
C ALA A 169 -14.15 0.01 4.58
N CYS A 170 -13.55 1.18 4.74
CA CYS A 170 -12.16 1.51 4.45
C CYS A 170 -11.39 1.93 5.72
N ASP A 171 -11.82 1.46 6.91
CA ASP A 171 -11.41 1.91 8.24
C ASP A 171 -10.13 1.24 8.77
N GLY A 172 -9.45 0.47 7.90
CA GLY A 172 -8.13 -0.07 8.13
C GLY A 172 -8.10 -1.47 8.78
N HIS A 173 -6.91 -1.95 9.13
CA HIS A 173 -6.69 -3.33 9.59
C HIS A 173 -7.46 -3.71 10.85
N ALA A 174 -7.71 -2.74 11.75
CA ALA A 174 -8.52 -2.91 12.96
C ALA A 174 -9.98 -2.46 12.72
N SER A 175 -10.54 -2.83 11.58
CA SER A 175 -11.87 -2.42 11.13
C SER A 175 -12.96 -2.84 12.11
N ARG A 176 -13.62 -1.86 12.71
CA ARG A 176 -14.78 -2.07 13.57
C ARG A 176 -16.02 -2.41 12.75
N LEU A 177 -16.13 -1.89 11.56
CA LEU A 177 -17.25 -2.15 10.66
C LEU A 177 -17.22 -3.58 10.12
N ARG A 178 -16.03 -4.14 9.86
CA ARG A 178 -15.86 -5.57 9.55
C ARG A 178 -16.40 -6.44 10.69
N ASP A 179 -16.03 -6.12 11.93
CA ASP A 179 -16.48 -6.87 13.10
C ASP A 179 -18.00 -6.70 13.31
N ALA A 180 -18.56 -5.48 13.13
CA ALA A 180 -20.00 -5.20 13.16
C ALA A 180 -20.77 -5.91 12.04
N ALA A 181 -20.14 -6.15 10.87
CA ALA A 181 -20.72 -6.95 9.79
C ALA A 181 -20.63 -8.47 10.03
N GLY A 182 -20.12 -8.92 11.18
CA GLY A 182 -19.95 -10.33 11.54
C GLY A 182 -18.86 -11.05 10.73
N ILE A 183 -17.85 -10.31 10.21
CA ILE A 183 -16.76 -10.89 9.43
C ILE A 183 -15.51 -10.98 10.31
N GLN A 184 -15.21 -12.20 10.76
CA GLN A 184 -14.03 -12.48 11.56
C GLN A 184 -12.81 -12.79 10.70
N VAL A 185 -11.61 -12.38 11.16
CA VAL A 185 -10.34 -12.64 10.46
C VAL A 185 -9.32 -13.33 11.36
N ALA A 186 -8.61 -14.30 10.82
CA ALA A 186 -7.45 -14.90 11.46
C ALA A 186 -6.20 -14.03 11.17
N MET A 187 -5.85 -13.16 12.12
CA MET A 187 -4.74 -12.22 11.95
C MET A 187 -3.42 -12.87 12.32
N HIS A 188 -2.52 -13.00 11.34
CA HIS A 188 -1.15 -13.45 11.58
C HIS A 188 -0.25 -12.26 11.87
N ARG A 189 0.41 -12.27 13.02
CA ARG A 189 1.41 -11.28 13.41
C ARG A 189 2.81 -11.81 13.13
N TYR A 190 3.68 -11.00 12.54
CA TYR A 190 5.07 -11.33 12.36
C TYR A 190 5.87 -11.13 13.66
N ASP A 191 6.98 -11.85 13.78
CA ASP A 191 7.90 -11.82 14.92
C ASP A 191 8.85 -10.61 14.94
N HIS A 192 8.69 -9.72 13.97
CA HIS A 192 9.49 -8.52 13.82
C HIS A 192 8.61 -7.28 13.58
N GLN A 193 9.22 -6.13 13.80
CA GLN A 193 8.69 -4.79 13.55
C GLN A 193 9.65 -4.02 12.67
N LEU A 194 9.18 -2.94 12.07
CA LEU A 194 10.00 -1.97 11.36
C LEU A 194 10.03 -0.67 12.16
N VAL A 195 11.21 -0.18 12.47
CA VAL A 195 11.41 1.18 12.97
C VAL A 195 11.70 2.07 11.78
N GLY A 196 10.85 3.07 11.55
CA GLY A 196 10.96 4.01 10.44
C GLY A 196 11.40 5.38 10.91
N PHE A 197 12.36 5.97 10.21
CA PHE A 197 12.78 7.38 10.35
C PHE A 197 12.47 8.13 9.07
N GLU A 198 12.04 9.37 9.19
CA GLU A 198 12.09 10.33 8.11
C GLU A 198 13.30 11.24 8.35
N ILE A 199 14.20 11.26 7.38
CA ILE A 199 15.47 11.98 7.48
C ILE A 199 15.38 13.16 6.52
N GLU A 200 15.57 14.36 7.04
CA GLU A 200 15.58 15.59 6.26
C GLU A 200 17.00 15.95 5.79
N LYS A 201 17.09 16.86 4.80
CA LYS A 201 18.36 17.41 4.28
C LYS A 201 19.34 16.33 3.79
N THR A 202 18.82 15.24 3.24
CA THR A 202 19.66 14.19 2.68
C THR A 202 20.20 14.58 1.32
N PRO A 203 21.43 14.15 0.96
CA PRO A 203 21.89 14.21 -0.42
C PRO A 203 21.06 13.27 -1.29
N PRO A 204 21.08 13.42 -2.63
CA PRO A 204 20.44 12.48 -3.53
C PRO A 204 20.93 11.05 -3.29
N LEU A 205 19.99 10.09 -3.12
CA LEU A 205 20.29 8.68 -2.87
C LEU A 205 20.13 7.81 -4.11
N GLY A 206 19.68 8.43 -5.21
CA GLY A 206 19.43 7.76 -6.48
C GLY A 206 18.01 7.16 -6.58
N PRO A 207 17.64 6.70 -7.79
CA PRO A 207 16.27 6.37 -8.13
C PRO A 207 15.82 4.96 -7.71
N ASP A 208 16.62 4.24 -6.94
CA ASP A 208 16.31 2.88 -6.52
C ASP A 208 15.90 2.82 -5.05
N MET A 209 14.94 1.95 -4.75
CA MET A 209 14.67 1.60 -3.35
C MET A 209 15.61 0.48 -2.92
N ASN A 210 16.47 0.76 -1.95
CA ASN A 210 17.53 -0.15 -1.51
C ASN A 210 17.16 -0.87 -0.23
N ALA A 211 17.22 -2.19 -0.24
CA ALA A 211 17.04 -3.07 0.90
C ALA A 211 18.37 -3.77 1.22
N HIS A 212 19.01 -3.43 2.33
CA HIS A 212 20.28 -4.01 2.76
C HIS A 212 20.05 -5.17 3.73
N LEU A 213 20.60 -6.33 3.40
CA LEU A 213 20.53 -7.53 4.22
C LEU A 213 21.70 -7.59 5.17
N THR A 214 21.41 -7.56 6.46
CA THR A 214 22.41 -7.61 7.51
C THR A 214 22.28 -8.88 8.38
N ARG A 215 23.23 -9.09 9.28
CA ARG A 215 23.12 -10.16 10.30
C ARG A 215 22.00 -9.90 11.32
N HIS A 216 21.56 -8.66 11.45
CA HIS A 216 20.53 -8.22 12.40
C HIS A 216 19.16 -7.98 11.73
N GLY A 217 18.98 -8.41 10.49
CA GLY A 217 17.77 -8.21 9.72
C GLY A 217 17.95 -7.19 8.60
N LEU A 218 16.83 -6.77 8.05
CA LEU A 218 16.76 -5.89 6.89
C LEU A 218 16.87 -4.41 7.31
N ARG A 219 17.51 -3.61 6.44
CA ARG A 219 17.53 -2.15 6.48
C ARG A 219 17.09 -1.65 5.10
N ALA A 220 16.04 -0.84 5.02
CA ALA A 220 15.63 -0.26 3.74
C ALA A 220 15.88 1.26 3.77
N LEU A 221 16.52 1.77 2.71
CA LEU A 221 16.83 3.19 2.55
C LEU A 221 16.45 3.63 1.15
N PHE A 222 15.69 4.71 1.02
CA PHE A 222 15.30 5.30 -0.25
C PHE A 222 14.97 6.78 -0.11
N GLU A 223 15.09 7.49 -1.22
CA GLU A 223 14.79 8.91 -1.31
C GLU A 223 13.29 9.19 -1.25
N LEU A 224 12.92 10.28 -0.60
CA LEU A 224 11.60 10.88 -0.59
C LEU A 224 11.65 12.26 -1.22
N PRO A 225 10.52 12.81 -1.73
CA PRO A 225 10.47 14.17 -2.24
C PRO A 225 10.99 15.21 -1.24
N GLY A 226 11.64 16.28 -1.74
CA GLY A 226 12.07 17.42 -0.93
C GLY A 226 13.36 17.18 -0.14
N HIS A 227 14.33 16.48 -0.72
CA HIS A 227 15.62 16.16 -0.07
C HIS A 227 15.45 15.43 1.25
N ARG A 228 14.52 14.52 1.30
CA ARG A 228 14.24 13.64 2.43
C ARG A 228 14.56 12.19 2.08
N ALA A 229 14.73 11.36 3.10
CA ALA A 229 14.86 9.92 2.93
C ALA A 229 14.04 9.16 3.96
N ARG A 230 13.67 7.94 3.59
CA ARG A 230 13.07 6.96 4.49
C ARG A 230 14.09 5.88 4.84
N LEU A 231 14.33 5.70 6.14
CA LEU A 231 15.07 4.56 6.66
C LEU A 231 14.12 3.65 7.44
N TYR A 232 14.05 2.38 7.05
CA TYR A 232 13.40 1.34 7.85
C TYR A 232 14.44 0.38 8.40
N VAL A 233 14.28 0.05 9.67
CA VAL A 233 15.15 -0.89 10.40
C VAL A 233 14.29 -2.02 10.94
N GLN A 234 14.52 -3.26 10.51
CA GLN A 234 13.89 -4.43 11.08
C GLN A 234 14.45 -4.73 12.46
N ILE A 235 13.57 -5.00 13.41
CA ILE A 235 13.88 -5.36 14.79
C ILE A 235 12.95 -6.49 15.31
N PRO A 236 13.33 -7.23 16.34
CA PRO A 236 12.39 -8.14 17.04
C PRO A 236 11.24 -7.36 17.68
N VAL A 237 10.07 -8.01 17.80
CA VAL A 237 8.90 -7.41 18.46
C VAL A 237 9.23 -6.99 19.88
N GLY A 238 8.91 -5.75 20.22
CA GLY A 238 9.06 -5.22 21.58
C GLY A 238 10.45 -4.66 21.90
N SER A 239 11.51 -5.04 21.16
CA SER A 239 12.89 -4.63 21.48
C SER A 239 13.12 -3.10 21.44
N PHE A 240 12.34 -2.35 20.67
CA PHE A 240 12.45 -0.90 20.65
C PHE A 240 12.00 -0.23 21.95
N ARG A 241 11.15 -0.88 22.74
CA ARG A 241 10.75 -0.37 24.07
C ARG A 241 11.93 -0.34 25.03
N GLU A 242 12.85 -1.31 24.91
CA GLU A 242 14.06 -1.40 25.71
C GLU A 242 15.06 -0.28 25.38
N VAL A 243 15.11 0.13 24.09
CA VAL A 243 15.92 1.26 23.64
C VAL A 243 15.45 2.56 24.30
N GLY A 244 14.14 2.77 24.39
CA GLY A 244 13.56 4.01 24.92
C GLY A 244 13.98 5.26 24.13
N ARG A 245 13.39 6.42 24.45
CA ARG A 245 13.73 7.68 23.76
C ARG A 245 15.19 8.11 23.99
N ALA A 246 15.70 7.93 25.20
CA ALA A 246 17.07 8.31 25.55
C ALA A 246 18.13 7.43 24.85
N GLY A 247 17.80 6.19 24.53
CA GLY A 247 18.72 5.25 23.87
C GLY A 247 18.74 5.30 22.35
N VAL A 248 17.83 6.03 21.71
CA VAL A 248 17.69 6.05 20.23
C VAL A 248 18.97 6.52 19.55
N ALA A 249 19.65 7.53 20.09
CA ALA A 249 20.90 8.05 19.53
C ALA A 249 22.00 6.98 19.50
N GLY A 250 22.29 6.35 20.62
CA GLY A 250 23.31 5.28 20.69
C GLY A 250 22.93 4.05 19.85
N TRP A 251 21.64 3.73 19.76
CA TRP A 251 21.15 2.65 18.92
C TRP A 251 21.34 2.94 17.43
N THR A 252 21.03 4.16 16.96
CA THR A 252 21.26 4.58 15.56
C THR A 252 22.74 4.65 15.22
N GLU A 253 23.60 5.14 16.11
CA GLU A 253 25.07 5.08 15.93
C GLU A 253 25.55 3.63 15.76
N GLY A 254 25.00 2.69 16.53
CA GLY A 254 25.29 1.26 16.38
C GLY A 254 24.90 0.72 15.00
N ILE A 255 23.80 1.20 14.42
CA ILE A 255 23.39 0.87 13.06
C ILE A 255 24.38 1.43 12.05
N LEU A 256 24.68 2.73 12.11
CA LEU A 256 25.57 3.42 11.18
C LEU A 256 26.97 2.78 11.15
N ARG A 257 27.56 2.48 12.30
CA ARG A 257 28.86 1.79 12.38
C ARG A 257 28.93 0.46 11.62
N THR A 258 27.79 -0.20 11.42
CA THR A 258 27.71 -1.50 10.72
C THR A 258 27.25 -1.39 9.28
N MET A 259 27.01 -0.18 8.79
CA MET A 259 26.39 0.10 7.49
C MET A 259 27.15 1.22 6.73
N PRO A 260 28.33 0.93 6.13
CA PRO A 260 29.04 1.92 5.32
C PRO A 260 28.18 2.52 4.19
N ALA A 261 27.21 1.75 3.67
CA ALA A 261 26.26 2.23 2.67
C ALA A 261 25.35 3.37 3.16
N PHE A 262 25.36 3.68 4.47
CA PHE A 262 24.57 4.75 5.09
C PHE A 262 25.37 5.99 5.46
N ASP A 263 26.63 6.08 5.07
CA ASP A 263 27.50 7.22 5.39
C ASP A 263 26.90 8.56 4.94
N ALA A 264 26.24 8.57 3.78
CA ALA A 264 25.58 9.76 3.23
C ALA A 264 24.43 10.30 4.11
N ILE A 265 23.82 9.48 4.96
CA ILE A 265 22.73 9.88 5.86
C ILE A 265 23.16 9.96 7.33
N ALA A 266 24.42 9.70 7.64
CA ALA A 266 24.88 9.56 9.02
C ALA A 266 24.67 10.83 9.85
N GLU A 267 25.05 11.99 9.32
CA GLU A 267 24.85 13.28 10.01
C GLU A 267 23.36 13.72 9.97
N PRO A 268 22.65 13.72 8.81
CA PRO A 268 21.23 14.08 8.80
C PRO A 268 20.35 13.25 9.72
N LEU A 269 20.64 11.96 9.89
CA LEU A 269 19.86 11.08 10.77
C LEU A 269 19.91 11.51 12.24
N LYS A 270 21.02 12.08 12.71
CA LYS A 270 21.16 12.53 14.11
C LYS A 270 20.17 13.64 14.48
N ASP A 271 19.80 14.48 13.50
CA ASP A 271 18.85 15.58 13.68
C ASP A 271 17.38 15.15 13.62
N CYS A 272 17.10 13.89 13.22
CA CYS A 272 15.75 13.39 12.91
C CYS A 272 15.30 12.24 13.82
N LEU A 273 15.93 12.03 14.98
CA LEU A 273 15.65 10.90 15.86
C LEU A 273 14.25 10.92 16.48
N ASP A 274 13.63 12.08 16.58
CA ASP A 274 12.27 12.28 17.08
C ASP A 274 11.18 11.88 16.06
N THR A 275 11.54 11.74 14.78
CA THR A 275 10.62 11.31 13.71
C THR A 275 10.28 9.82 13.78
N VAL A 276 10.88 9.09 14.70
CA VAL A 276 10.80 7.63 14.80
C VAL A 276 9.36 7.12 14.96
N GLN A 277 8.99 6.14 14.15
CA GLN A 277 7.73 5.39 14.23
C GLN A 277 8.00 3.89 14.22
N VAL A 278 7.29 3.15 15.09
CA VAL A 278 7.38 1.68 15.14
C VAL A 278 6.16 1.08 14.45
N LEU A 279 6.39 0.31 13.41
CA LEU A 279 5.37 -0.31 12.58
C LEU A 279 5.34 -1.82 12.82
N SER A 280 4.19 -2.34 13.23
CA SER A 280 3.96 -3.78 13.31
C SER A 280 3.54 -4.34 11.95
N ALA A 281 4.04 -5.51 11.61
CA ALA A 281 3.66 -6.21 10.40
C ALA A 281 2.58 -7.26 10.70
N TRP A 282 1.52 -7.26 9.89
CA TRP A 282 0.37 -8.15 10.00
C TRP A 282 0.05 -8.77 8.65
N ARG A 283 -0.65 -9.89 8.68
CA ARG A 283 -1.18 -10.53 7.47
C ARG A 283 -2.53 -11.18 7.76
N PHE A 284 -3.51 -10.90 6.92
CA PHE A 284 -4.77 -11.64 6.81
C PHE A 284 -5.42 -11.34 5.45
N VAL A 285 -6.34 -12.20 5.05
CA VAL A 285 -7.34 -11.94 4.00
C VAL A 285 -8.67 -12.36 4.59
N ALA A 286 -9.66 -11.47 4.58
CA ALA A 286 -10.99 -11.75 5.11
C ALA A 286 -11.65 -12.89 4.31
N PRO A 287 -12.37 -13.81 4.97
CA PRO A 287 -13.02 -14.93 4.30
C PRO A 287 -14.17 -14.49 3.39
N PHE A 288 -14.78 -13.37 3.71
CA PHE A 288 -15.85 -12.71 2.95
C PHE A 288 -15.54 -11.23 2.85
N TRP A 289 -15.79 -10.62 1.69
CA TRP A 289 -15.54 -9.20 1.47
C TRP A 289 -16.83 -8.39 1.38
N SER A 290 -17.96 -9.07 1.36
CA SER A 290 -19.26 -8.42 1.22
C SER A 290 -20.35 -9.03 2.10
N ARG A 291 -21.40 -8.25 2.33
CA ARG A 291 -22.71 -8.59 2.87
C ARG A 291 -23.75 -7.79 2.10
N PRO A 292 -25.04 -8.14 2.14
CA PRO A 292 -26.07 -7.32 1.51
C PRO A 292 -25.95 -5.84 1.90
N GLY A 293 -25.70 -4.97 0.91
CA GLY A 293 -25.50 -3.54 1.09
C GLY A 293 -24.18 -3.11 1.73
N PHE A 294 -23.16 -4.00 1.86
CA PHE A 294 -21.90 -3.71 2.54
C PHE A 294 -20.69 -4.35 1.87
N ALA A 295 -19.58 -3.63 1.79
CA ALA A 295 -18.30 -4.12 1.31
C ALA A 295 -17.12 -3.75 2.23
N LEU A 296 -16.10 -4.61 2.23
CA LEU A 296 -14.77 -4.33 2.76
C LEU A 296 -13.83 -3.91 1.62
N LEU A 297 -12.93 -2.95 1.90
CA LEU A 297 -11.94 -2.48 0.95
C LEU A 297 -10.59 -2.19 1.64
N GLY A 298 -9.49 -2.51 0.97
CA GLY A 298 -8.14 -2.26 1.45
C GLY A 298 -7.83 -2.99 2.75
N ASP A 299 -7.15 -2.32 3.70
CA ASP A 299 -6.72 -2.93 4.96
C ASP A 299 -7.90 -3.46 5.82
N ALA A 300 -9.15 -3.09 5.56
CA ALA A 300 -10.31 -3.69 6.20
C ALA A 300 -10.59 -5.10 5.68
N ALA A 301 -10.35 -5.36 4.39
CA ALA A 301 -10.52 -6.65 3.72
C ALA A 301 -9.27 -7.54 3.82
N HIS A 302 -8.08 -6.95 3.76
CA HIS A 302 -6.82 -7.68 3.73
C HIS A 302 -5.66 -6.84 4.24
N CYS A 303 -4.71 -7.49 4.88
CA CYS A 303 -3.44 -6.89 5.26
C CYS A 303 -2.30 -7.78 4.76
N VAL A 304 -1.28 -7.19 4.17
CA VAL A 304 -0.11 -7.91 3.65
C VAL A 304 1.17 -7.33 4.24
N HIS A 305 2.24 -8.14 4.26
CA HIS A 305 3.52 -7.66 4.77
C HIS A 305 4.03 -6.47 3.92
N PRO A 306 4.56 -5.39 4.53
CA PRO A 306 4.94 -4.18 3.80
C PRO A 306 6.11 -4.35 2.83
N MET A 307 6.86 -5.45 2.90
CA MET A 307 8.12 -5.70 2.19
C MET A 307 8.07 -5.51 0.67
N VAL A 308 6.94 -5.77 0.03
CA VAL A 308 6.79 -5.62 -1.43
C VAL A 308 5.97 -4.39 -1.82
N GLY A 309 5.64 -3.53 -0.85
CA GLY A 309 4.87 -2.30 -1.08
C GLY A 309 3.49 -2.53 -1.71
N GLN A 310 2.81 -3.65 -1.40
CA GLN A 310 1.56 -4.01 -2.08
C GLN A 310 0.29 -3.63 -1.31
N GLY A 311 0.34 -3.29 -0.02
CA GLY A 311 -0.87 -2.99 0.75
C GLY A 311 -1.66 -1.81 0.17
N MET A 312 -1.02 -0.65 0.03
CA MET A 312 -1.60 0.55 -0.56
C MET A 312 -2.03 0.32 -2.03
N ASN A 313 -1.17 -0.31 -2.82
CA ASN A 313 -1.43 -0.57 -4.24
C ASN A 313 -2.61 -1.54 -4.44
N SER A 314 -2.77 -2.51 -3.55
CA SER A 314 -3.95 -3.39 -3.53
C SER A 314 -5.23 -2.62 -3.22
N ALA A 315 -5.20 -1.68 -2.26
CA ALA A 315 -6.36 -0.85 -1.94
C ALA A 315 -6.78 0.08 -3.09
N ILE A 316 -5.82 0.63 -3.87
CA ILE A 316 -6.09 1.37 -5.10
C ILE A 316 -6.78 0.46 -6.13
N GLY A 317 -6.25 -0.75 -6.34
CA GLY A 317 -6.84 -1.72 -7.25
C GLY A 317 -8.19 -2.25 -6.79
N ASP A 318 -8.46 -2.35 -5.48
CA ASP A 318 -9.78 -2.71 -4.94
C ASP A 318 -10.79 -1.61 -5.24
N ALA A 319 -10.41 -0.34 -5.01
CA ALA A 319 -11.24 0.82 -5.26
C ALA A 319 -11.62 0.94 -6.74
N TRP A 320 -10.64 0.73 -7.63
CA TRP A 320 -10.87 0.69 -9.06
C TRP A 320 -11.83 -0.42 -9.45
N SER A 321 -11.58 -1.65 -8.97
CA SER A 321 -12.40 -2.82 -9.30
C SER A 321 -13.84 -2.65 -8.80
N LEU A 322 -14.05 -2.26 -7.53
CA LEU A 322 -15.39 -2.04 -7.00
C LEU A 322 -16.12 -0.91 -7.75
N GLY A 323 -15.43 0.19 -8.03
CA GLY A 323 -16.01 1.29 -8.81
C GLY A 323 -16.37 0.88 -10.23
N SER A 324 -15.56 0.04 -10.89
CA SER A 324 -15.86 -0.49 -12.24
C SER A 324 -17.08 -1.39 -12.24
N GLU A 325 -17.21 -2.30 -11.25
CA GLU A 325 -18.40 -3.17 -11.13
C GLU A 325 -19.69 -2.37 -10.89
N LEU A 326 -19.60 -1.25 -10.16
CA LEU A 326 -20.74 -0.35 -9.93
C LEU A 326 -21.06 0.54 -11.14
N ALA A 327 -20.12 0.72 -12.07
CA ALA A 327 -20.32 1.51 -13.30
C ALA A 327 -21.13 0.75 -14.37
N GLU A 328 -21.10 -0.57 -14.36
CA GLU A 328 -21.87 -1.41 -15.29
C GLU A 328 -23.39 -1.26 -15.10
N GLU A 329 -23.80 -0.72 -13.95
CA GLU A 329 -25.19 -0.38 -13.68
C GLU A 329 -25.54 0.99 -14.31
N PRO A 330 -26.76 1.17 -14.89
CA PRO A 330 -27.08 2.30 -15.75
C PRO A 330 -26.71 3.65 -15.15
N ALA A 331 -25.79 4.36 -15.79
CA ALA A 331 -25.50 5.75 -15.50
C ALA A 331 -26.68 6.60 -16.00
N GLY A 332 -27.21 7.47 -15.17
CA GLY A 332 -28.32 8.33 -15.58
C GLY A 332 -29.08 8.92 -14.39
N GLY A 333 -28.42 9.08 -13.23
CA GLY A 333 -29.04 9.69 -12.05
C GLY A 333 -30.04 8.79 -11.31
N ARG A 334 -30.20 7.54 -11.74
CA ARG A 334 -31.01 6.56 -11.01
C ARG A 334 -30.24 6.05 -9.79
N PRO A 335 -30.86 6.00 -8.61
CA PRO A 335 -30.27 5.41 -7.41
C PRO A 335 -29.89 3.92 -7.65
N LEU A 336 -28.83 3.46 -7.03
CA LEU A 336 -28.42 2.06 -7.03
C LEU A 336 -29.49 1.18 -6.36
N GLY A 337 -29.96 0.16 -7.09
CA GLY A 337 -30.90 -0.81 -6.54
C GLY A 337 -30.21 -1.85 -5.66
N PRO A 338 -30.90 -2.44 -4.66
CA PRO A 338 -30.34 -3.44 -3.76
C PRO A 338 -29.73 -4.66 -4.48
N ALA A 339 -30.41 -5.20 -5.49
CA ALA A 339 -29.94 -6.36 -6.25
C ALA A 339 -28.71 -6.02 -7.09
N GLU A 340 -28.69 -4.84 -7.72
CA GLU A 340 -27.57 -4.34 -8.52
C GLU A 340 -26.31 -4.20 -7.67
N VAL A 341 -26.44 -3.62 -6.46
CA VAL A 341 -25.34 -3.50 -5.50
C VAL A 341 -24.80 -4.89 -5.15
N ASP A 342 -25.68 -5.83 -4.77
CA ASP A 342 -25.24 -7.14 -4.32
C ASP A 342 -24.58 -7.96 -5.44
N ASP A 343 -25.03 -7.79 -6.69
CA ASP A 343 -24.41 -8.39 -7.88
C ASP A 343 -23.01 -7.82 -8.13
N ALA A 344 -22.85 -6.49 -8.09
CA ALA A 344 -21.57 -5.83 -8.21
C ALA A 344 -20.60 -6.27 -7.10
N LEU A 345 -21.08 -6.40 -5.86
CA LEU A 345 -20.27 -6.86 -4.73
C LEU A 345 -19.78 -8.31 -4.90
N ARG A 346 -20.63 -9.20 -5.44
CA ARG A 346 -20.22 -10.59 -5.74
C ARG A 346 -19.14 -10.63 -6.82
N ARG A 347 -19.27 -9.85 -7.89
CA ARG A 347 -18.25 -9.75 -8.96
C ARG A 347 -16.95 -9.18 -8.42
N TYR A 348 -17.01 -8.09 -7.66
CA TYR A 348 -15.86 -7.49 -6.99
C TYR A 348 -15.08 -8.50 -6.14
N GLU A 349 -15.77 -9.22 -5.24
CA GLU A 349 -15.14 -10.22 -4.38
C GLU A 349 -14.54 -11.37 -5.21
N ALA A 350 -15.25 -11.86 -6.22
CA ALA A 350 -14.80 -12.95 -7.09
C ALA A 350 -13.50 -12.60 -7.85
N VAL A 351 -13.34 -11.35 -8.26
CA VAL A 351 -12.15 -10.89 -8.98
C VAL A 351 -11.00 -10.57 -7.99
N ARG A 352 -11.30 -9.86 -6.91
CA ARG A 352 -10.24 -9.29 -6.07
C ARG A 352 -9.70 -10.25 -5.02
N ARG A 353 -10.53 -11.02 -4.36
CA ARG A 353 -10.10 -11.91 -3.29
C ARG A 353 -9.04 -12.94 -3.72
N PRO A 354 -9.17 -13.70 -4.83
CA PRO A 354 -8.14 -14.63 -5.28
C PRO A 354 -6.81 -13.93 -5.59
N ARG A 355 -6.87 -12.72 -6.15
CA ARG A 355 -5.68 -11.90 -6.42
C ARG A 355 -4.97 -11.53 -5.11
N LEU A 356 -5.71 -11.12 -4.10
CA LEU A 356 -5.14 -10.73 -2.79
C LEU A 356 -4.61 -11.94 -2.00
N GLU A 357 -5.24 -13.10 -2.13
CA GLU A 357 -4.68 -14.34 -1.59
C GLU A 357 -3.31 -14.65 -2.22
N PHE A 358 -3.18 -14.45 -3.54
CA PHE A 358 -1.89 -14.59 -4.22
C PHE A 358 -0.88 -13.55 -3.73
N VAL A 359 -1.24 -12.26 -3.69
CA VAL A 359 -0.36 -11.16 -3.22
C VAL A 359 0.05 -11.40 -1.76
N SER A 360 -0.86 -11.86 -0.91
CA SER A 360 -0.57 -12.20 0.49
C SER A 360 0.47 -13.32 0.61
N ARG A 361 0.36 -14.38 -0.21
CA ARG A 361 1.35 -15.47 -0.25
C ARG A 361 2.70 -14.99 -0.79
N LEU A 362 2.71 -14.22 -1.89
CA LEU A 362 3.92 -13.66 -2.47
C LEU A 362 4.65 -12.76 -1.47
N SER A 363 3.91 -11.84 -0.85
CA SER A 363 4.43 -10.91 0.15
C SER A 363 5.01 -11.64 1.36
N HIS A 364 4.32 -12.68 1.85
CA HIS A 364 4.79 -13.52 2.95
C HIS A 364 6.09 -14.26 2.60
N ASN A 365 6.15 -14.90 1.43
CA ASN A 365 7.32 -15.66 1.01
C ASN A 365 8.56 -14.76 0.84
N LEU A 366 8.38 -13.60 0.21
CA LEU A 366 9.46 -12.61 0.05
C LEU A 366 9.86 -12.01 1.41
N ALA A 367 8.90 -11.69 2.28
CA ALA A 367 9.20 -11.23 3.63
C ALA A 367 10.02 -12.29 4.40
N THR A 368 9.57 -13.54 4.42
CA THR A 368 10.28 -14.64 5.10
C THR A 368 11.70 -14.80 4.57
N LEU A 369 11.89 -14.74 3.25
CA LEU A 369 13.22 -14.80 2.64
C LEU A 369 14.11 -13.63 3.06
N LEU A 370 13.59 -12.40 3.01
CA LEU A 370 14.40 -11.19 3.21
C LEU A 370 14.61 -10.83 4.69
N THR A 371 13.65 -11.17 5.57
CA THR A 371 13.71 -10.79 6.99
C THR A 371 14.27 -11.89 7.89
N THR A 372 14.53 -13.12 7.39
CA THR A 372 15.06 -14.21 8.22
C THR A 372 16.38 -13.84 8.89
N THR A 373 16.46 -14.07 10.19
CA THR A 373 17.67 -13.92 11.02
C THR A 373 18.31 -15.28 11.39
N SER A 374 17.72 -16.40 10.96
CA SER A 374 18.26 -17.75 11.22
C SER A 374 19.66 -17.93 10.63
N ARG A 375 20.52 -18.75 11.27
CA ARG A 375 21.90 -19.00 10.82
C ARG A 375 21.92 -19.56 9.39
N THR A 376 21.11 -20.59 9.12
CA THR A 376 21.02 -21.23 7.81
C THR A 376 20.48 -20.29 6.73
N GLY A 377 19.41 -19.53 7.04
CA GLY A 377 18.84 -18.55 6.13
C GLY A 377 19.83 -17.45 5.75
N ARG A 378 20.61 -16.94 6.71
CA ARG A 378 21.66 -15.93 6.45
C ARG A 378 22.79 -16.42 5.57
N LEU A 379 23.19 -17.70 5.70
CA LEU A 379 24.27 -18.30 4.88
C LEU A 379 23.80 -18.57 3.44
N LEU A 380 22.58 -19.08 3.25
CA LEU A 380 22.09 -19.51 1.94
C LEU A 380 21.50 -18.36 1.10
N ARG A 381 20.85 -17.39 1.75
CA ARG A 381 20.13 -16.29 1.10
C ARG A 381 20.98 -15.48 0.10
N PRO A 382 22.20 -15.02 0.41
CA PRO A 382 22.99 -14.24 -0.56
C PRO A 382 23.31 -15.02 -1.84
N SER A 383 23.65 -16.30 -1.72
CA SER A 383 23.93 -17.15 -2.87
C SER A 383 22.67 -17.36 -3.73
N LEU A 384 21.51 -17.57 -3.09
CA LEU A 384 20.23 -17.71 -3.76
C LEU A 384 19.84 -16.44 -4.52
N LEU A 385 19.98 -15.27 -3.89
CA LEU A 385 19.65 -13.99 -4.51
C LEU A 385 20.58 -13.64 -5.67
N ARG A 386 21.90 -13.81 -5.50
CA ARG A 386 22.87 -13.60 -6.60
C ARG A 386 22.62 -14.54 -7.77
N ARG A 387 22.22 -15.78 -7.51
CA ARG A 387 21.86 -16.71 -8.58
C ARG A 387 20.63 -16.22 -9.34
N ASN A 388 19.61 -15.72 -8.64
CA ASN A 388 18.42 -15.17 -9.25
C ASN A 388 18.70 -13.89 -10.04
N GLN A 389 19.75 -13.13 -9.68
CA GLN A 389 20.19 -11.95 -10.45
C GLN A 389 20.58 -12.30 -11.89
N SER A 390 21.17 -13.44 -12.14
CA SER A 390 21.52 -13.86 -13.50
C SER A 390 20.34 -14.43 -14.30
N ASN A 391 19.20 -14.71 -13.65
CA ASN A 391 18.01 -15.27 -14.31
C ASN A 391 17.02 -14.16 -14.70
N VAL A 392 17.22 -13.53 -15.85
CA VAL A 392 16.39 -12.43 -16.36
C VAL A 392 14.92 -12.80 -16.45
N ARG A 393 14.60 -14.05 -16.89
CA ARG A 393 13.22 -14.51 -17.00
C ARG A 393 12.53 -14.55 -15.63
N LEU A 394 13.18 -15.14 -14.63
CA LEU A 394 12.64 -15.24 -13.28
C LEU A 394 12.51 -13.85 -12.65
N ARG A 395 13.52 -12.98 -12.80
CA ARG A 395 13.43 -11.59 -12.32
C ARG A 395 12.26 -10.85 -12.96
N ARG A 396 12.11 -10.93 -14.29
CA ARG A 396 10.97 -10.31 -14.98
C ARG A 396 9.63 -10.82 -14.41
N HIS A 397 9.50 -12.13 -14.20
CA HIS A 397 8.28 -12.71 -13.64
C HIS A 397 8.00 -12.20 -12.21
N ILE A 398 9.03 -12.17 -11.35
CA ILE A 398 8.91 -11.61 -9.99
C ILE A 398 8.54 -10.13 -10.06
N THR A 399 9.23 -9.35 -10.91
CA THR A 399 9.00 -7.90 -11.03
C THR A 399 7.57 -7.61 -11.50
N GLN A 400 7.03 -8.35 -12.48
CA GLN A 400 5.64 -8.20 -12.95
C GLN A 400 4.62 -8.47 -11.84
N ASN A 401 4.85 -9.49 -11.01
CA ASN A 401 3.98 -9.79 -9.87
C ASN A 401 4.09 -8.71 -8.77
N VAL A 402 5.32 -8.25 -8.47
CA VAL A 402 5.57 -7.19 -7.49
C VAL A 402 5.04 -5.84 -7.99
N ALA A 403 5.13 -5.55 -9.28
CA ALA A 403 4.55 -4.37 -9.91
C ALA A 403 3.01 -4.39 -9.94
N GLY A 404 2.38 -5.50 -9.53
CA GLY A 404 0.93 -5.66 -9.52
C GLY A 404 0.30 -5.87 -10.89
N LEU A 405 1.10 -6.09 -11.94
CA LEU A 405 0.61 -6.26 -13.31
C LEU A 405 0.07 -7.67 -13.58
N THR A 406 0.55 -8.65 -12.84
CA THR A 406 0.09 -10.04 -12.94
C THR A 406 -0.13 -10.65 -11.56
N ALA A 407 -0.83 -11.77 -11.52
CA ALA A 407 -0.97 -12.62 -10.33
C ALA A 407 -0.68 -14.07 -10.72
N GLN A 408 0.46 -14.28 -11.37
CA GLN A 408 0.84 -15.58 -11.87
C GLN A 408 1.72 -16.34 -10.88
N PRO A 409 1.29 -17.51 -10.36
CA PRO A 409 2.10 -18.32 -9.47
C PRO A 409 3.35 -18.83 -10.17
N PHE A 410 4.39 -19.09 -9.39
CA PHE A 410 5.61 -19.75 -9.88
C PHE A 410 5.27 -21.19 -10.26
N ARG A 411 5.66 -21.60 -11.46
CA ARG A 411 5.59 -22.99 -11.91
C ARG A 411 6.72 -23.81 -11.32
N ALA A 412 6.60 -25.13 -11.32
CA ALA A 412 7.65 -26.03 -10.82
C ALA A 412 9.04 -25.73 -11.41
N ARG A 413 9.12 -25.42 -12.71
CA ARG A 413 10.35 -24.98 -13.38
C ARG A 413 10.96 -23.70 -12.82
N ASP A 414 10.14 -22.77 -12.36
CA ASP A 414 10.60 -21.49 -11.79
C ASP A 414 11.22 -21.75 -10.41
N TRP A 415 10.62 -22.65 -9.62
CA TRP A 415 11.15 -23.11 -8.33
C TRP A 415 12.46 -23.88 -8.50
N ILE A 416 12.54 -24.81 -9.47
CA ILE A 416 13.76 -25.58 -9.76
C ILE A 416 14.87 -24.61 -10.24
N SER A 417 14.53 -23.64 -11.08
CA SER A 417 15.47 -22.62 -11.53
C SER A 417 15.96 -21.74 -10.37
N ALA A 418 15.05 -21.34 -9.48
CA ALA A 418 15.38 -20.53 -8.29
C ALA A 418 16.24 -21.30 -7.28
N SER A 419 15.99 -22.62 -7.08
CA SER A 419 16.75 -23.46 -6.13
C SER A 419 18.18 -23.75 -6.55
N GLY A 420 18.49 -23.60 -7.82
CA GLY A 420 19.84 -23.86 -8.32
C GLY A 420 20.10 -25.25 -8.85
N LEU A 421 19.08 -26.09 -8.93
CA LEU A 421 19.19 -27.45 -9.46
C LEU A 421 19.35 -27.52 -10.99
N LEU A 422 19.03 -26.42 -11.69
CA LEU A 422 19.25 -26.31 -13.15
C LEU A 422 20.50 -25.49 -13.49
N PRO A 423 21.21 -25.80 -14.60
CA PRO A 423 22.29 -24.94 -15.10
C PRO A 423 21.82 -23.51 -15.36
N ARG A 424 22.74 -22.56 -15.28
CA ARG A 424 22.40 -21.15 -15.59
C ARG A 424 21.92 -21.05 -17.04
N PRO A 425 20.75 -20.47 -17.31
CA PRO A 425 20.40 -20.16 -18.70
C PRO A 425 21.44 -19.15 -19.22
N SER A 426 22.05 -19.45 -20.35
CA SER A 426 22.95 -18.54 -21.06
C SER A 426 22.16 -17.34 -21.57
N GLY A 427 22.07 -16.30 -20.77
CA GLY A 427 21.41 -15.04 -21.13
C GLY A 427 22.39 -14.12 -21.84
N ARG A 428 22.07 -13.65 -23.05
CA ARG A 428 22.74 -12.48 -23.62
C ARG A 428 22.54 -11.28 -22.67
N PRO A 429 23.59 -10.49 -22.39
CA PRO A 429 23.43 -9.25 -21.64
C PRO A 429 22.42 -8.34 -22.37
N LEU A 430 21.50 -7.74 -21.61
CA LEU A 430 20.63 -6.71 -22.14
C LEU A 430 21.49 -5.51 -22.58
N PRO A 431 21.15 -4.84 -23.67
CA PRO A 431 21.84 -3.60 -24.07
C PRO A 431 21.75 -2.58 -22.93
N ALA A 432 22.87 -1.86 -22.71
CA ALA A 432 22.91 -0.75 -21.76
C ALA A 432 21.78 0.24 -22.04
N ARG A 433 21.19 0.79 -21.00
CA ARG A 433 20.21 1.89 -21.12
C ARG A 433 20.84 3.01 -21.91
N ALA A 434 20.23 3.39 -23.04
CA ALA A 434 20.49 4.69 -23.63
C ALA A 434 20.03 5.73 -22.61
N GLU A 435 20.91 6.62 -22.19
CA GLU A 435 20.57 7.81 -21.42
C GLU A 435 19.64 8.66 -22.30
N GLU A 436 18.34 8.66 -22.00
CA GLU A 436 17.43 9.67 -22.52
C GLU A 436 17.77 10.99 -21.83
N ILE A 437 18.65 11.73 -22.43
CA ILE A 437 18.85 13.16 -22.16
C ILE A 437 17.61 13.84 -22.72
N HIS A 438 16.71 14.24 -21.84
CA HIS A 438 15.64 15.18 -22.19
C HIS A 438 16.14 16.62 -22.00
N PRO A 439 15.82 17.52 -22.97
CA PRO A 439 16.17 18.94 -22.92
C PRO A 439 15.45 19.70 -21.82
#